data_e232a22c4051deeeb83214f3c2ff4ee0
#
_entry.id   e232a22c4051deeeb83214f3c2ff4ee0
#
_cell.length_a   1.000
_cell.length_b   1.000
_cell.length_c   1.000
_cell.angle_alpha   90.00
_cell.angle_beta   90.00
_cell.angle_gamma   90.00
#
_symmetry.space_group_name_H-M   'P 1'
#
loop_
_entity.id
_entity.type
_entity.pdbx_description
1 polymer ?
#
loop_
_entity_poly.entity_id
_entity_poly.type
_entity_poly.pdbx_seq_one_letter_code
_entity_poly.pdbx_strand_id
1 'polypeptide(L)'
;MPPDKLKIYNRLAVLRADRGLTRQVLAEAVGVNYQTIGYLERGDYRPSLELAFRLSEFFGLPIELIFSTSPLKPMSEALLENSTQKGKAA
;
A
#
# COMPACT_ATOMS: atom_id res chain seq x y z
N MET A 1 7.27 -11.97 -22.02
CA MET A 1 6.02 -11.89 -21.24
C MET A 1 6.03 -12.98 -20.18
N PRO A 2 5.95 -12.62 -18.91
CA PRO A 2 5.93 -13.67 -17.88
C PRO A 2 4.66 -14.50 -18.01
N PRO A 3 4.76 -15.84 -17.82
CA PRO A 3 3.60 -16.70 -17.92
C PRO A 3 2.62 -16.53 -16.76
N ASP A 4 3.09 -16.08 -15.62
CA ASP A 4 2.26 -15.92 -14.43
C ASP A 4 2.00 -14.47 -14.10
N LYS A 5 0.87 -14.21 -13.46
CA LYS A 5 0.56 -12.86 -12.99
C LYS A 5 1.50 -12.49 -11.86
N LEU A 6 1.98 -11.27 -11.90
CA LEU A 6 2.80 -10.74 -10.82
C LEU A 6 1.95 -10.59 -9.57
N LYS A 7 2.40 -11.19 -8.47
CA LYS A 7 1.70 -11.05 -7.21
C LYS A 7 2.10 -9.75 -6.54
N ILE A 8 1.11 -8.99 -6.08
CA ILE A 8 1.33 -7.71 -5.44
C ILE A 8 0.80 -7.79 -4.01
N TYR A 9 1.69 -7.51 -3.07
CA TYR A 9 1.37 -7.47 -1.64
C TYR A 9 1.10 -6.02 -1.24
N ASN A 10 0.31 -5.83 -0.19
CA ASN A 10 0.06 -4.48 0.32
C ASN A 10 -0.14 -4.49 1.82
N ARG A 11 -0.04 -3.32 2.43
CA ARG A 11 -0.27 -3.15 3.86
C ARG A 11 -1.42 -2.17 4.14
N LEU A 12 -2.38 -2.09 3.23
CA LEU A 12 -3.51 -1.17 3.36
C LEU A 12 -4.32 -1.41 4.62
N ALA A 13 -4.59 -2.68 4.94
CA ALA A 13 -5.37 -3.01 6.13
C ALA A 13 -4.68 -2.53 7.40
N VAL A 14 -3.36 -2.70 7.48
CA VAL A 14 -2.57 -2.26 8.62
C VAL A 14 -2.57 -0.74 8.72
N LEU A 15 -2.33 -0.05 7.60
CA LEU A 15 -2.31 1.41 7.59
C LEU A 15 -3.66 2.00 7.96
N ARG A 16 -4.73 1.40 7.43
CA ARG A 16 -6.09 1.83 7.75
C ARG A 16 -6.38 1.65 9.23
N ALA A 17 -6.06 0.46 9.76
CA ALA A 17 -6.30 0.14 11.17
C ALA A 17 -5.51 1.06 12.10
N ASP A 18 -4.26 1.36 11.73
CA ASP A 18 -3.40 2.26 12.51
C ASP A 18 -4.03 3.64 12.68
N ARG A 19 -4.78 4.10 11.68
CA ARG A 19 -5.42 5.41 11.73
C ARG A 19 -6.87 5.34 12.21
N GLY A 20 -7.35 4.16 12.57
CA GLY A 20 -8.72 3.97 13.02
C GLY A 20 -9.74 4.24 11.93
N LEU A 21 -9.39 4.00 10.67
CA LEU A 21 -10.26 4.28 9.53
C LEU A 21 -11.05 3.05 9.13
N THR A 22 -12.35 3.25 8.83
CA THR A 22 -13.13 2.19 8.19
C THR A 22 -12.78 2.14 6.71
N ARG A 23 -13.11 1.02 6.06
CA ARG A 23 -12.95 0.90 4.61
C ARG A 23 -13.75 1.97 3.89
N GLN A 24 -14.94 2.30 4.40
CA GLN A 24 -15.79 3.30 3.78
C GLN A 24 -15.15 4.69 3.82
N VAL A 25 -14.59 5.07 4.96
CA VAL A 25 -13.93 6.37 5.08
C VAL A 25 -12.73 6.46 4.14
N LEU A 26 -11.91 5.41 4.09
CA LEU A 26 -10.77 5.39 3.18
C LEU A 26 -11.23 5.46 1.73
N ALA A 27 -12.26 4.69 1.37
CA ALA A 27 -12.78 4.66 0.01
C ALA A 27 -13.25 6.04 -0.43
N GLU A 28 -13.99 6.73 0.43
CA GLU A 28 -14.46 8.09 0.12
C GLU A 28 -13.29 9.05 -0.07
N ALA A 29 -12.27 8.92 0.74
CA ALA A 29 -11.10 9.80 0.67
C ALA A 29 -10.33 9.65 -0.64
N VAL A 30 -10.28 8.45 -1.20
CA VAL A 30 -9.54 8.20 -2.44
C VAL A 30 -10.44 8.00 -3.66
N GLY A 31 -11.75 8.18 -3.49
CA GLY A 31 -12.69 8.24 -4.60
C GLY A 31 -13.07 6.89 -5.21
N VAL A 32 -13.16 5.85 -4.40
CA VAL A 32 -13.57 4.53 -4.86
C VAL A 32 -14.68 3.97 -3.98
N ASN A 33 -15.25 2.85 -4.39
CA ASN A 33 -16.24 2.11 -3.63
C ASN A 33 -15.54 1.36 -2.47
N TYR A 34 -16.22 1.23 -1.32
CA TYR A 34 -15.61 0.56 -0.16
C TYR A 34 -15.28 -0.90 -0.45
N GLN A 35 -16.05 -1.54 -1.34
CA GLN A 35 -15.77 -2.91 -1.74
C GLN A 35 -14.42 -3.03 -2.44
N THR A 36 -14.05 -2.01 -3.20
CA THR A 36 -12.74 -1.96 -3.85
C THR A 36 -11.62 -1.99 -2.83
N ILE A 37 -11.77 -1.26 -1.73
CA ILE A 37 -10.78 -1.30 -0.65
C ILE A 37 -10.65 -2.71 -0.10
N GLY A 38 -11.77 -3.39 0.14
CA GLY A 38 -11.74 -4.78 0.60
C GLY A 38 -11.02 -5.71 -0.35
N TYR A 39 -11.29 -5.59 -1.65
CA TYR A 39 -10.62 -6.40 -2.66
C TYR A 39 -9.12 -6.11 -2.71
N LEU A 40 -8.74 -4.83 -2.60
CA LEU A 40 -7.33 -4.46 -2.56
C LEU A 40 -6.62 -5.08 -1.36
N GLU A 41 -7.24 -4.98 -0.18
CA GLU A 41 -6.64 -5.49 1.05
C GLU A 41 -6.39 -6.99 0.98
N ARG A 42 -7.27 -7.72 0.31
CA ARG A 42 -7.13 -9.17 0.16
C ARG A 42 -6.21 -9.58 -0.99
N GLY A 43 -5.78 -8.62 -1.80
CA GLY A 43 -4.97 -8.93 -2.98
C GLY A 43 -5.77 -9.44 -4.16
N ASP A 44 -7.10 -9.30 -4.13
CA ASP A 44 -7.98 -9.78 -5.20
C ASP A 44 -8.16 -8.78 -6.33
N TYR A 45 -7.63 -7.58 -6.16
CA TYR A 45 -7.79 -6.51 -7.13
C TYR A 45 -6.52 -5.68 -7.18
N ARG A 46 -6.06 -5.38 -8.38
CA ARG A 46 -4.88 -4.55 -8.58
C ARG A 46 -5.32 -3.11 -8.76
N PRO A 47 -4.72 -2.17 -8.03
CA PRO A 47 -5.11 -0.79 -8.19
C PRO A 47 -4.65 -0.24 -9.53
N SER A 48 -5.42 0.71 -10.07
CA SER A 48 -4.92 1.53 -11.15
C SER A 48 -3.75 2.35 -10.62
N LEU A 49 -2.93 2.84 -11.53
CA LEU A 49 -1.82 3.72 -11.14
C LEU A 49 -2.33 4.97 -10.43
N GLU A 50 -3.44 5.52 -10.92
CA GLU A 50 -4.05 6.68 -10.28
C GLU A 50 -4.46 6.38 -8.83
N LEU A 51 -5.11 5.26 -8.59
CA LEU A 51 -5.53 4.88 -7.25
C LEU A 51 -4.32 4.67 -6.34
N ALA A 52 -3.26 4.04 -6.86
CA ALA A 52 -2.05 3.83 -6.09
C ALA A 52 -1.44 5.18 -5.64
N PHE A 53 -1.40 6.15 -6.54
CA PHE A 53 -0.90 7.48 -6.19
C PHE A 53 -1.82 8.19 -5.20
N ARG A 54 -3.13 8.06 -5.33
CA ARG A 54 -4.06 8.66 -4.38
C ARG A 54 -3.90 8.08 -2.98
N LEU A 55 -3.68 6.77 -2.89
CA LEU A 55 -3.41 6.12 -1.61
C LEU A 55 -2.09 6.61 -1.02
N SER A 56 -1.06 6.72 -1.85
CA SER A 56 0.23 7.25 -1.43
C SER A 56 0.09 8.65 -0.85
N GLU A 57 -0.62 9.52 -1.55
CA GLU A 57 -0.83 10.88 -1.09
C GLU A 57 -1.66 10.94 0.20
N PHE A 58 -2.70 10.12 0.27
CA PHE A 58 -3.57 10.09 1.44
C PHE A 58 -2.79 9.69 2.70
N PHE A 59 -1.98 8.62 2.60
CA PHE A 59 -1.21 8.14 3.73
C PHE A 59 0.09 8.91 3.95
N GLY A 60 0.51 9.70 2.98
CA GLY A 60 1.78 10.43 3.08
C GLY A 60 2.98 9.51 3.02
N LEU A 61 2.88 8.39 2.31
CA LEU A 61 3.92 7.38 2.21
C LEU A 61 4.23 7.11 0.74
N PRO A 62 5.49 6.79 0.41
CA PRO A 62 5.80 6.36 -0.95
C PRO A 62 5.05 5.08 -1.29
N ILE A 63 4.75 4.89 -2.57
CA ILE A 63 4.01 3.72 -3.05
C ILE A 63 4.69 2.42 -2.60
N GLU A 64 6.01 2.39 -2.60
CA GLU A 64 6.79 1.20 -2.25
C GLU A 64 6.60 0.76 -0.80
N LEU A 65 6.13 1.65 0.08
CA LEU A 65 5.81 1.29 1.45
C LEU A 65 4.39 0.78 1.60
N ILE A 66 3.55 0.96 0.57
CA ILE A 66 2.17 0.50 0.57
C ILE A 66 2.03 -0.80 -0.22
N PHE A 67 2.68 -0.87 -1.38
CA PHE A 67 2.60 -2.03 -2.28
C PHE A 67 3.99 -2.60 -2.54
N SER A 68 4.07 -3.91 -2.73
CA SER A 68 5.34 -4.57 -2.97
C SER A 68 5.13 -5.83 -3.80
N THR A 69 6.16 -6.23 -4.53
CA THR A 69 6.16 -7.49 -5.26
C THR A 69 6.73 -8.65 -4.45
N SER A 70 7.11 -8.37 -3.20
CA SER A 70 7.57 -9.39 -2.26
C SER A 70 6.82 -9.22 -0.94
N PRO A 71 6.77 -10.28 -0.10
CA PRO A 71 6.08 -10.15 1.20
C PRO A 71 6.61 -8.98 2.00
N LEU A 72 5.69 -8.23 2.60
CA LEU A 72 6.02 -7.01 3.30
C LEU A 72 6.45 -7.30 4.73
N LYS A 73 7.48 -6.58 5.17
CA LYS A 73 7.94 -6.59 6.54
C LYS A 73 7.09 -5.64 7.39
N PRO A 74 7.11 -5.77 8.72
CA PRO A 74 6.50 -4.74 9.55
C PRO A 74 7.00 -3.36 9.17
N MET A 75 6.12 -2.36 9.28
CA MET A 75 6.44 -1.00 8.84
C MET A 75 7.70 -0.46 9.50
N SER A 76 7.89 -0.76 10.79
CA SER A 76 9.08 -0.29 11.52
C SER A 76 10.37 -0.78 10.89
N GLU A 77 10.42 -2.05 10.45
CA GLU A 77 11.59 -2.60 9.79
C GLU A 77 11.79 -1.97 8.42
N ALA A 78 10.72 -1.79 7.67
CA ALA A 78 10.79 -1.18 6.34
C ALA A 78 11.34 0.25 6.42
N LEU A 79 10.88 1.01 7.40
CA LEU A 79 11.35 2.38 7.59
C LEU A 79 12.80 2.42 8.03
N LEU A 80 13.22 1.49 8.88
CA LEU A 80 14.60 1.41 9.35
C LEU A 80 15.53 1.07 8.19
N GLU A 81 15.19 0.10 7.36
CA GLU A 81 15.98 -0.25 6.19
C GLU A 81 16.12 0.92 5.22
N ASN A 82 15.04 1.63 4.98
CA ASN A 82 15.04 2.78 4.10
C ASN A 82 15.97 3.88 4.63
N SER A 83 15.92 4.15 5.94
CA SER A 83 16.80 5.12 6.57
C SER A 83 18.27 4.71 6.47
N THR A 84 18.56 3.42 6.68
CA THR A 84 19.91 2.90 6.58
C THR A 84 20.45 3.04 5.17
N GLN A 85 19.65 2.75 4.17
CA GLN A 85 20.06 2.89 2.78
C GLN A 85 20.36 4.34 2.42
N LYS A 86 19.54 5.27 2.90
CA LYS A 86 19.80 6.69 2.69
C LYS A 86 21.10 7.12 3.36
N GLY A 87 21.36 6.63 4.54
CA GLY A 87 22.60 6.92 5.25
C GLY A 87 23.83 6.45 4.47
N LYS A 88 23.73 5.27 3.86
CA LYS A 88 24.84 4.74 3.05
C LYS A 88 25.06 5.54 1.78
N ALA A 89 24.01 6.05 1.21
CA ALA A 89 24.08 6.83 -0.03
C ALA A 89 24.71 8.21 0.22
N ALA A 90 24.65 8.67 1.42
CA ALA A 90 25.29 9.93 1.77
C ALA A 90 26.78 9.72 2.00
#